data_3d0f00759e7b7ab79330c4eb05e98ff9
#
_entry.id   3d0f00759e7b7ab79330c4eb05e98ff9
#
_cell.length_a   1.000
_cell.length_b   1.000
_cell.length_c   1.000
_cell.angle_alpha   90.00
_cell.angle_beta   90.00
_cell.angle_gamma   90.00
#
_symmetry.space_group_name_H-M   'P 1'
#
loop_
_entity.id
_entity.type
_entity.pdbx_description
1 polymer ?
#
loop_
_entity_poly.entity_id
_entity_poly.type
_entity_poly.pdbx_seq_one_letter_code
_entity_poly.pdbx_strand_id
1 'polypeptide(L)'
;MKKKINFIIMITILSFNFINIQASELKKSLNTVLELGSQMTNMRHLLETYALLATNVSYKAPEKRMLKGILEYEGTIDAIEKEYKDKEIIASIKASRKAWKPVKEALLTALKNQDAKKMMDEGLFIHANIRSVIKELSNMKKYLLERDKPKDKDEINAVIEIDASSQRLSAHYMMKMWGLPDPTIQEHWDNGVRIYKESIKVLKASHYYKEPKFKKLLDITEKHLKYFMMVSTFEDKFMPVVVQEKADKVCKSADKMGEIVLEQVTK
;
A
#
# COMPACT_ATOMS: atom_id res chain seq x y z
N MET A 1 7.51 -22.09 -54.21
CA MET A 1 7.98 -20.98 -53.33
C MET A 1 6.86 -20.21 -52.65
N LYS A 2 5.75 -19.88 -53.27
CA LYS A 2 4.63 -19.08 -52.68
C LYS A 2 3.99 -19.69 -51.39
N LYS A 3 3.86 -21.03 -51.27
CA LYS A 3 3.26 -21.68 -50.07
C LYS A 3 4.12 -21.59 -48.81
N LYS A 4 5.47 -21.57 -48.94
CA LYS A 4 6.37 -21.43 -47.76
C LYS A 4 6.39 -20.01 -47.20
N ILE A 5 6.22 -18.99 -48.05
CA ILE A 5 6.20 -17.58 -47.62
C ILE A 5 4.93 -17.28 -46.82
N ASN A 6 3.76 -17.80 -47.23
CA ASN A 6 2.52 -17.61 -46.50
C ASN A 6 2.52 -18.26 -45.11
N PHE A 7 3.21 -19.42 -44.96
CA PHE A 7 3.31 -20.10 -43.67
C PHE A 7 4.20 -19.34 -42.68
N ILE A 8 5.32 -18.76 -43.14
CA ILE A 8 6.22 -17.95 -42.32
C ILE A 8 5.53 -16.64 -41.88
N ILE A 9 4.80 -15.96 -42.76
CA ILE A 9 4.02 -14.75 -42.41
C ILE A 9 2.93 -15.06 -41.38
N MET A 10 2.25 -16.20 -41.53
CA MET A 10 1.19 -16.60 -40.59
C MET A 10 1.75 -16.92 -39.20
N ILE A 11 2.93 -17.56 -39.10
CA ILE A 11 3.60 -17.82 -37.81
C ILE A 11 4.06 -16.51 -37.17
N THR A 12 4.58 -15.56 -37.95
CA THR A 12 5.04 -14.26 -37.43
C THR A 12 3.86 -13.42 -36.90
N ILE A 13 2.71 -13.42 -37.57
CA ILE A 13 1.51 -12.71 -37.14
C ILE A 13 0.93 -13.34 -35.88
N LEU A 14 0.92 -14.68 -35.79
CA LEU A 14 0.47 -15.39 -34.57
C LEU A 14 1.39 -15.11 -33.39
N SER A 15 2.71 -15.14 -33.55
CA SER A 15 3.67 -14.82 -32.51
C SER A 15 3.57 -13.38 -32.04
N PHE A 16 3.38 -12.42 -32.93
CA PHE A 16 3.17 -11.01 -32.55
C PHE A 16 1.87 -10.79 -31.75
N ASN A 17 0.79 -11.47 -32.09
CA ASN A 17 -0.45 -11.40 -31.32
C ASN A 17 -0.31 -12.04 -29.94
N PHE A 18 0.39 -13.16 -29.79
CA PHE A 18 0.65 -13.81 -28.51
C PHE A 18 1.50 -12.94 -27.58
N ILE A 19 2.54 -12.29 -28.09
CA ILE A 19 3.41 -11.39 -27.30
C ILE A 19 2.61 -10.18 -26.80
N ASN A 20 1.78 -9.58 -27.65
CA ASN A 20 0.95 -8.43 -27.26
C ASN A 20 -0.11 -8.80 -26.21
N ILE A 21 -0.71 -9.99 -26.28
CA ILE A 21 -1.67 -10.48 -25.29
C ILE A 21 -0.97 -10.71 -23.95
N GLN A 22 0.20 -11.37 -23.92
CA GLN A 22 0.96 -11.59 -22.70
C GLN A 22 1.42 -10.29 -22.03
N ALA A 23 1.89 -9.31 -22.80
CA ALA A 23 2.27 -8.00 -22.27
C ALA A 23 1.06 -7.25 -21.67
N SER A 24 -0.10 -7.34 -22.30
CA SER A 24 -1.36 -6.75 -21.80
C SER A 24 -1.82 -7.40 -20.51
N GLU A 25 -1.79 -8.73 -20.41
CA GLU A 25 -2.14 -9.48 -19.19
C GLU A 25 -1.17 -9.20 -18.04
N LEU A 26 0.14 -9.16 -18.32
CA LEU A 26 1.15 -8.79 -17.34
C LEU A 26 0.92 -7.38 -16.80
N LYS A 27 0.70 -6.41 -17.69
CA LYS A 27 0.41 -5.02 -17.30
C LYS A 27 -0.82 -4.93 -16.40
N LYS A 28 -1.88 -5.63 -16.75
CA LYS A 28 -3.12 -5.70 -15.98
C LYS A 28 -2.88 -6.25 -14.58
N SER A 29 -2.17 -7.36 -14.47
CA SER A 29 -1.82 -7.98 -13.20
C SER A 29 -0.95 -7.07 -12.34
N LEU A 30 0.06 -6.41 -12.92
CA LEU A 30 0.91 -5.48 -12.20
C LEU A 30 0.17 -4.23 -11.72
N ASN A 31 -0.80 -3.73 -12.47
CA ASN A 31 -1.71 -2.69 -11.97
C ASN A 31 -2.45 -3.16 -10.73
N THR A 32 -3.02 -4.38 -10.74
CA THR A 32 -3.69 -4.96 -9.57
C THR A 32 -2.72 -5.13 -8.39
N VAL A 33 -1.47 -5.52 -8.64
CA VAL A 33 -0.42 -5.59 -7.58
C VAL A 33 -0.19 -4.21 -6.94
N LEU A 34 -0.10 -3.14 -7.74
CA LEU A 34 0.05 -1.78 -7.22
C LEU A 34 -1.21 -1.32 -6.47
N GLU A 35 -2.41 -1.63 -6.97
CA GLU A 35 -3.67 -1.34 -6.28
C GLU A 35 -3.78 -2.05 -4.94
N LEU A 36 -3.39 -3.33 -4.85
CA LEU A 36 -3.32 -4.07 -3.59
C LEU A 36 -2.34 -3.41 -2.61
N GLY A 37 -1.19 -2.95 -3.10
CA GLY A 37 -0.23 -2.15 -2.33
C GLY A 37 -0.86 -0.86 -1.80
N SER A 38 -1.56 -0.12 -2.64
CA SER A 38 -2.30 1.10 -2.27
C SER A 38 -3.36 0.81 -1.20
N GLN A 39 -4.08 -0.32 -1.29
CA GLN A 39 -5.04 -0.70 -0.24
C GLN A 39 -4.36 -1.10 1.08
N MET A 40 -3.16 -1.68 1.06
CA MET A 40 -2.38 -1.92 2.28
C MET A 40 -1.99 -0.59 2.95
N THR A 41 -1.67 0.42 2.16
CA THR A 41 -1.42 1.80 2.60
C THR A 41 -2.70 2.43 3.15
N ASN A 42 -3.83 2.29 2.45
CA ASN A 42 -5.13 2.80 2.85
C ASN A 42 -5.58 2.23 4.21
N MET A 43 -5.37 0.95 4.48
CA MET A 43 -5.67 0.36 5.80
C MET A 43 -4.92 1.08 6.94
N ARG A 44 -3.65 1.42 6.75
CA ARG A 44 -2.86 2.16 7.73
C ARG A 44 -3.32 3.61 7.85
N HIS A 45 -3.71 4.20 6.74
CA HIS A 45 -4.28 5.54 6.68
C HIS A 45 -5.63 5.65 7.42
N LEU A 46 -6.47 4.61 7.35
CA LEU A 46 -7.70 4.54 8.14
C LEU A 46 -7.41 4.53 9.64
N LEU A 47 -6.41 3.76 10.06
CA LEU A 47 -5.97 3.69 11.46
C LEU A 47 -5.41 5.03 11.95
N GLU A 48 -4.59 5.69 11.14
CA GLU A 48 -4.09 7.04 11.37
C GLU A 48 -5.23 8.05 11.50
N THR A 49 -6.18 8.02 10.57
CA THR A 49 -7.33 8.93 10.56
C THR A 49 -8.23 8.72 11.78
N TYR A 50 -8.37 7.46 12.23
CA TYR A 50 -9.06 7.13 13.47
C TYR A 50 -8.41 7.82 14.69
N ALA A 51 -7.08 7.72 14.80
CA ALA A 51 -6.34 8.37 15.89
C ALA A 51 -6.45 9.89 15.86
N LEU A 52 -6.51 10.51 14.67
CA LEU A 52 -6.76 11.94 14.55
C LEU A 52 -8.15 12.37 15.04
N LEU A 53 -9.19 11.59 14.71
CA LEU A 53 -10.54 11.81 15.23
C LEU A 53 -10.56 11.69 16.75
N ALA A 54 -9.93 10.66 17.30
CA ALA A 54 -9.87 10.43 18.74
C ALA A 54 -9.14 11.54 19.51
N THR A 55 -8.20 12.23 18.85
CA THR A 55 -7.41 13.32 19.45
C THR A 55 -7.87 14.71 19.04
N ASN A 56 -8.98 14.82 18.31
CA ASN A 56 -9.52 16.08 17.76
C ASN A 56 -8.48 16.88 16.93
N VAL A 57 -7.59 16.18 16.25
CA VAL A 57 -6.62 16.81 15.33
C VAL A 57 -7.26 16.99 13.97
N SER A 58 -7.55 18.23 13.60
CA SER A 58 -8.10 18.55 12.29
C SER A 58 -7.02 18.60 11.22
N TYR A 59 -7.03 17.60 10.31
CA TYR A 59 -6.18 17.56 9.12
C TYR A 59 -6.94 16.98 7.93
N LYS A 60 -7.14 17.79 6.88
CA LYS A 60 -7.81 17.37 5.63
C LYS A 60 -9.15 16.64 5.86
N ALA A 61 -9.98 17.15 6.77
CA ALA A 61 -11.29 16.59 7.11
C ALA A 61 -11.24 15.05 7.37
N PRO A 62 -10.78 14.62 8.55
CA PRO A 62 -10.55 13.20 8.84
C PRO A 62 -11.79 12.32 8.64
N GLU A 63 -13.00 12.82 8.93
CA GLU A 63 -14.25 12.09 8.70
C GLU A 63 -14.46 11.75 7.21
N LYS A 64 -14.24 12.72 6.33
CA LYS A 64 -14.36 12.52 4.87
C LYS A 64 -13.29 11.56 4.36
N ARG A 65 -12.07 11.65 4.89
CA ARG A 65 -10.96 10.75 4.55
C ARG A 65 -11.26 9.32 4.95
N MET A 66 -11.83 9.12 6.15
CA MET A 66 -12.22 7.79 6.63
C MET A 66 -13.30 7.18 5.73
N LEU A 67 -14.37 7.91 5.42
CA LEU A 67 -15.42 7.43 4.52
C LEU A 67 -14.88 7.11 3.13
N LYS A 68 -14.02 7.97 2.59
CA LYS A 68 -13.38 7.75 1.31
C LYS A 68 -12.54 6.47 1.33
N GLY A 69 -11.69 6.27 2.34
CA GLY A 69 -10.84 5.09 2.45
C GLY A 69 -11.65 3.78 2.58
N ILE A 70 -12.78 3.81 3.29
CA ILE A 70 -13.70 2.68 3.38
C ILE A 70 -14.25 2.33 1.99
N LEU A 71 -14.73 3.32 1.24
CA LEU A 71 -15.31 3.11 -0.10
C LEU A 71 -14.27 2.67 -1.12
N GLU A 72 -13.06 3.22 -1.07
CA GLU A 72 -11.95 2.83 -1.94
C GLU A 72 -11.55 1.37 -1.75
N TYR A 73 -11.45 0.91 -0.50
CA TYR A 73 -11.16 -0.48 -0.22
C TYR A 73 -12.24 -1.42 -0.78
N GLU A 74 -13.51 -1.14 -0.49
CA GLU A 74 -14.62 -1.98 -0.93
C GLU A 74 -14.71 -2.02 -2.47
N GLY A 75 -14.59 -0.86 -3.12
CA GLY A 75 -14.60 -0.77 -4.58
C GLY A 75 -13.46 -1.53 -5.24
N THR A 76 -12.24 -1.45 -4.68
CA THR A 76 -11.08 -2.20 -5.19
C THR A 76 -11.28 -3.71 -5.04
N ILE A 77 -11.74 -4.19 -3.87
CA ILE A 77 -11.98 -5.62 -3.65
C ILE A 77 -13.10 -6.15 -4.58
N ASP A 78 -14.16 -5.38 -4.80
CA ASP A 78 -15.23 -5.71 -5.74
C ASP A 78 -14.73 -5.80 -7.19
N ALA A 79 -13.83 -4.90 -7.59
CA ALA A 79 -13.22 -4.91 -8.91
C ALA A 79 -12.35 -6.16 -9.11
N ILE A 80 -11.48 -6.48 -8.15
CA ILE A 80 -10.61 -7.66 -8.19
C ILE A 80 -11.44 -8.95 -8.23
N GLU A 81 -12.51 -9.05 -7.45
CA GLU A 81 -13.40 -10.24 -7.43
C GLU A 81 -14.11 -10.49 -8.78
N LYS A 82 -14.46 -9.40 -9.47
CA LYS A 82 -15.03 -9.49 -10.83
C LYS A 82 -14.03 -9.97 -11.87
N GLU A 83 -12.78 -9.50 -11.72
CA GLU A 83 -11.71 -9.71 -12.68
C GLU A 83 -11.04 -11.08 -12.56
N TYR A 84 -10.75 -11.52 -11.33
CA TYR A 84 -9.99 -12.75 -11.07
C TYR A 84 -10.90 -13.91 -10.67
N LYS A 85 -10.58 -15.10 -11.20
CA LYS A 85 -11.28 -16.37 -10.87
C LYS A 85 -10.34 -17.39 -10.23
N ASP A 86 -9.12 -17.01 -9.94
CA ASP A 86 -8.12 -17.82 -9.25
C ASP A 86 -8.63 -18.18 -7.84
N LYS A 87 -8.53 -19.45 -7.48
CA LYS A 87 -9.02 -19.96 -6.18
C LYS A 87 -8.34 -19.26 -5.01
N GLU A 88 -7.04 -19.00 -5.13
CA GLU A 88 -6.22 -18.34 -4.14
C GLU A 88 -6.65 -16.89 -3.91
N ILE A 89 -6.92 -16.15 -5.00
CA ILE A 89 -7.40 -14.77 -4.93
C ILE A 89 -8.80 -14.73 -4.30
N ILE A 90 -9.71 -15.58 -4.76
CA ILE A 90 -11.08 -15.66 -4.22
C ILE A 90 -11.10 -16.06 -2.74
N ALA A 91 -10.20 -16.98 -2.33
CA ALA A 91 -10.05 -17.35 -0.92
C ALA A 91 -9.58 -16.16 -0.07
N SER A 92 -8.57 -15.43 -0.53
CA SER A 92 -8.05 -14.24 0.17
C SER A 92 -9.07 -13.09 0.19
N ILE A 93 -9.86 -12.89 -0.86
CA ILE A 93 -10.97 -11.92 -0.87
C ILE A 93 -11.98 -12.26 0.22
N LYS A 94 -12.43 -13.52 0.31
CA LYS A 94 -13.38 -13.96 1.34
C LYS A 94 -12.84 -13.75 2.74
N ALA A 95 -11.57 -14.11 2.97
CA ALA A 95 -10.90 -13.91 4.27
C ALA A 95 -10.76 -12.43 4.60
N SER A 96 -10.38 -11.60 3.62
CA SER A 96 -10.25 -10.16 3.76
C SER A 96 -11.59 -9.49 4.11
N ARG A 97 -12.68 -9.84 3.41
CA ARG A 97 -14.04 -9.34 3.73
C ARG A 97 -14.50 -9.75 5.14
N LYS A 98 -14.20 -10.99 5.55
CA LYS A 98 -14.50 -11.45 6.90
C LYS A 98 -13.77 -10.65 7.96
N ALA A 99 -12.48 -10.38 7.75
CA ALA A 99 -11.68 -9.55 8.67
C ALA A 99 -12.09 -8.08 8.64
N TRP A 100 -12.46 -7.56 7.46
CA TRP A 100 -12.85 -6.18 7.25
C TRP A 100 -14.16 -5.78 7.92
N LYS A 101 -15.17 -6.66 7.87
CA LYS A 101 -16.52 -6.34 8.36
C LYS A 101 -16.53 -5.71 9.76
N PRO A 102 -15.94 -6.32 10.80
CA PRO A 102 -15.96 -5.74 12.14
C PRO A 102 -15.07 -4.48 12.25
N VAL A 103 -13.98 -4.36 11.48
CA VAL A 103 -13.14 -3.16 11.42
C VAL A 103 -13.95 -1.99 10.84
N LYS A 104 -14.65 -2.20 9.72
CA LYS A 104 -15.55 -1.21 9.12
C LYS A 104 -16.62 -0.72 10.09
N GLU A 105 -17.26 -1.64 10.81
CA GLU A 105 -18.28 -1.31 11.81
C GLU A 105 -17.73 -0.39 12.91
N ALA A 106 -16.53 -0.67 13.42
CA ALA A 106 -15.86 0.17 14.41
C ALA A 106 -15.51 1.56 13.84
N LEU A 107 -14.96 1.63 12.62
CA LEU A 107 -14.66 2.90 11.94
C LEU A 107 -15.92 3.76 11.74
N LEU A 108 -17.04 3.15 11.30
CA LEU A 108 -18.30 3.85 11.11
C LEU A 108 -18.96 4.29 12.42
N THR A 109 -18.74 3.55 13.50
CA THR A 109 -19.23 3.91 14.84
C THR A 109 -18.52 5.16 15.35
N ALA A 110 -17.20 5.28 15.15
CA ALA A 110 -16.42 6.45 15.53
C ALA A 110 -16.90 7.74 14.85
N LEU A 111 -17.42 7.65 13.63
CA LEU A 111 -17.97 8.80 12.92
C LEU A 111 -19.30 9.31 13.54
N LYS A 112 -19.99 8.45 14.29
CA LYS A 112 -21.29 8.79 14.91
C LYS A 112 -21.17 9.14 16.38
N ASN A 113 -20.19 8.58 17.05
CA ASN A 113 -19.99 8.74 18.48
C ASN A 113 -18.49 8.82 18.82
N GLN A 114 -18.05 9.97 19.28
CA GLN A 114 -16.67 10.28 19.65
C GLN A 114 -16.46 10.23 21.17
N ASP A 115 -17.16 9.36 21.88
CA ASP A 115 -16.87 9.08 23.30
C ASP A 115 -15.45 8.57 23.49
N ALA A 116 -14.65 9.26 24.30
CA ALA A 116 -13.21 9.03 24.41
C ALA A 116 -12.87 7.61 24.89
N LYS A 117 -13.64 7.05 25.85
CA LYS A 117 -13.41 5.70 26.35
C LYS A 117 -13.71 4.66 25.29
N LYS A 118 -14.86 4.80 24.62
CA LYS A 118 -15.28 3.90 23.55
C LYS A 118 -14.30 3.94 22.38
N MET A 119 -13.83 5.12 22.00
CA MET A 119 -12.82 5.27 20.95
C MET A 119 -11.50 4.57 21.31
N MET A 120 -11.10 4.58 22.58
CA MET A 120 -9.90 3.87 23.03
C MET A 120 -10.03 2.36 22.85
N ASP A 121 -11.14 1.77 23.30
CA ASP A 121 -11.41 0.33 23.17
C ASP A 121 -11.53 -0.10 21.70
N GLU A 122 -12.25 0.67 20.90
CA GLU A 122 -12.38 0.44 19.45
C GLU A 122 -11.04 0.65 18.71
N GLY A 123 -10.23 1.61 19.14
CA GLY A 123 -8.89 1.85 18.59
C GLY A 123 -7.95 0.67 18.78
N LEU A 124 -7.94 0.07 19.99
CA LEU A 124 -7.23 -1.18 20.27
C LEU A 124 -7.73 -2.32 19.36
N PHE A 125 -9.06 -2.46 19.27
CA PHE A 125 -9.67 -3.47 18.39
C PHE A 125 -9.28 -3.28 16.92
N ILE A 126 -9.39 -2.05 16.38
CA ILE A 126 -9.03 -1.74 14.99
C ILE A 126 -7.55 -2.04 14.77
N HIS A 127 -6.66 -1.56 15.67
CA HIS A 127 -5.22 -1.79 15.57
C HIS A 127 -4.86 -3.28 15.52
N ALA A 128 -5.50 -4.10 16.34
CA ALA A 128 -5.27 -5.54 16.37
C ALA A 128 -5.77 -6.25 15.11
N ASN A 129 -6.92 -5.83 14.55
CA ASN A 129 -7.64 -6.58 13.52
C ASN A 129 -7.32 -6.12 12.09
N ILE A 130 -6.96 -4.85 11.87
CA ILE A 130 -6.65 -4.32 10.53
C ILE A 130 -5.48 -5.06 9.86
N ARG A 131 -4.58 -5.64 10.66
CA ARG A 131 -3.46 -6.46 10.19
C ARG A 131 -3.91 -7.72 9.45
N SER A 132 -5.04 -8.30 9.84
CA SER A 132 -5.61 -9.45 9.14
C SER A 132 -6.07 -9.08 7.73
N VAL A 133 -6.65 -7.89 7.55
CA VAL A 133 -7.01 -7.36 6.23
C VAL A 133 -5.74 -7.14 5.38
N ILE A 134 -4.72 -6.47 5.94
CA ILE A 134 -3.44 -6.22 5.26
C ILE A 134 -2.75 -7.52 4.86
N LYS A 135 -2.82 -8.55 5.71
CA LYS A 135 -2.26 -9.88 5.41
C LYS A 135 -2.89 -10.49 4.16
N GLU A 136 -4.20 -10.42 4.04
CA GLU A 136 -4.89 -11.00 2.88
C GLU A 136 -4.63 -10.20 1.59
N LEU A 137 -4.54 -8.87 1.67
CA LEU A 137 -4.07 -8.03 0.55
C LEU A 137 -2.64 -8.41 0.13
N SER A 138 -1.75 -8.64 1.09
CA SER A 138 -0.38 -9.09 0.85
C SER A 138 -0.31 -10.48 0.23
N ASN A 139 -1.20 -11.41 0.64
CA ASN A 139 -1.30 -12.75 0.06
C ASN A 139 -1.69 -12.68 -1.43
N MET A 140 -2.71 -11.88 -1.78
CA MET A 140 -3.11 -11.66 -3.17
C MET A 140 -1.97 -11.05 -4.01
N LYS A 141 -1.33 -9.99 -3.49
CA LYS A 141 -0.15 -9.35 -4.11
C LYS A 141 0.96 -10.38 -4.38
N LYS A 142 1.32 -11.16 -3.37
CA LYS A 142 2.35 -12.19 -3.47
C LYS A 142 2.00 -13.25 -4.51
N TYR A 143 0.77 -13.74 -4.50
CA TYR A 143 0.29 -14.73 -5.47
C TYR A 143 0.45 -14.22 -6.91
N LEU A 144 0.00 -12.99 -7.21
CA LEU A 144 0.13 -12.42 -8.54
C LEU A 144 1.59 -12.27 -8.99
N LEU A 145 2.46 -11.77 -8.10
CA LEU A 145 3.90 -11.64 -8.38
C LEU A 145 4.61 -12.99 -8.57
N GLU A 146 4.16 -14.04 -7.90
CA GLU A 146 4.71 -15.40 -8.06
C GLU A 146 4.17 -16.09 -9.31
N ARG A 147 2.91 -15.88 -9.67
CA ARG A 147 2.29 -16.40 -10.87
C ARG A 147 2.92 -15.83 -12.13
N ASP A 148 3.06 -14.50 -12.18
CA ASP A 148 3.44 -13.78 -13.40
C ASP A 148 4.95 -13.55 -13.52
N LYS A 149 5.70 -13.67 -12.42
CA LYS A 149 7.16 -13.60 -12.34
C LYS A 149 7.74 -12.41 -13.13
N PRO A 150 7.29 -11.17 -12.89
CA PRO A 150 7.85 -10.02 -13.57
C PRO A 150 9.35 -9.90 -13.28
N LYS A 151 10.10 -9.40 -14.26
CA LYS A 151 11.57 -9.27 -14.17
C LYS A 151 12.00 -8.43 -12.95
N ASP A 152 11.27 -7.35 -12.66
CA ASP A 152 11.61 -6.39 -11.61
C ASP A 152 10.67 -6.53 -10.38
N LYS A 153 10.39 -7.80 -10.00
CA LYS A 153 9.50 -8.16 -8.89
C LYS A 153 9.91 -7.50 -7.58
N ASP A 154 11.21 -7.46 -7.28
CA ASP A 154 11.73 -6.95 -6.02
C ASP A 154 11.62 -5.42 -5.97
N GLU A 155 11.83 -4.74 -7.09
CA GLU A 155 11.67 -3.29 -7.21
C GLU A 155 10.20 -2.87 -7.07
N ILE A 156 9.28 -3.59 -7.73
CA ILE A 156 7.83 -3.38 -7.58
C ILE A 156 7.44 -3.52 -6.11
N ASN A 157 7.88 -4.60 -5.45
CA ASN A 157 7.61 -4.82 -4.04
C ASN A 157 8.22 -3.74 -3.16
N ALA A 158 9.45 -3.31 -3.43
CA ALA A 158 10.13 -2.27 -2.66
C ALA A 158 9.42 -0.90 -2.75
N VAL A 159 8.89 -0.53 -3.92
CA VAL A 159 8.09 0.69 -4.07
C VAL A 159 6.82 0.63 -3.21
N ILE A 160 6.10 -0.50 -3.25
CA ILE A 160 4.90 -0.72 -2.43
C ILE A 160 5.23 -0.66 -0.94
N GLU A 161 6.33 -1.29 -0.52
CA GLU A 161 6.73 -1.32 0.89
C GLU A 161 7.21 0.06 1.41
N ILE A 162 7.80 0.91 0.58
CA ILE A 162 8.09 2.31 0.95
C ILE A 162 6.80 3.06 1.27
N ASP A 163 5.81 2.99 0.38
CA ASP A 163 4.51 3.61 0.57
C ASP A 163 3.84 3.11 1.84
N ALA A 164 3.64 1.82 1.92
CA ALA A 164 2.99 1.16 3.03
C ALA A 164 3.70 1.38 4.38
N SER A 165 5.05 1.43 4.41
CA SER A 165 5.81 1.67 5.63
C SER A 165 5.74 3.13 6.06
N SER A 166 5.68 4.10 5.14
CA SER A 166 5.51 5.51 5.49
C SER A 166 4.22 5.76 6.25
N GLN A 167 3.11 5.17 5.79
CA GLN A 167 1.81 5.25 6.47
C GLN A 167 1.79 4.43 7.76
N ARG A 168 2.52 3.31 7.84
CA ARG A 168 2.71 2.58 9.09
C ARG A 168 3.36 3.48 10.14
N LEU A 169 4.46 4.16 9.80
CA LEU A 169 5.16 5.05 10.72
C LEU A 169 4.26 6.21 11.15
N SER A 170 3.52 6.82 10.23
CA SER A 170 2.57 7.88 10.56
C SER A 170 1.47 7.38 11.51
N ALA A 171 0.84 6.26 11.21
CA ALA A 171 -0.21 5.68 12.05
C ALA A 171 0.27 5.37 13.48
N HIS A 172 1.44 4.73 13.63
CA HIS A 172 1.97 4.40 14.95
C HIS A 172 2.42 5.65 15.72
N TYR A 173 2.92 6.69 15.03
CA TYR A 173 3.18 7.98 15.64
C TYR A 173 1.89 8.61 16.22
N MET A 174 0.78 8.58 15.46
CA MET A 174 -0.51 9.08 15.93
C MET A 174 -1.06 8.28 17.11
N MET A 175 -0.90 6.96 17.11
CA MET A 175 -1.32 6.11 18.23
C MET A 175 -0.49 6.38 19.48
N LYS A 176 0.83 6.57 19.35
CA LYS A 176 1.71 6.97 20.46
C LYS A 176 1.29 8.33 21.02
N MET A 177 1.03 9.31 20.15
CA MET A 177 0.53 10.63 20.53
C MET A 177 -0.82 10.54 21.27
N TRP A 178 -1.71 9.68 20.81
CA TRP A 178 -3.01 9.45 21.44
C TRP A 178 -2.90 8.74 22.80
N GLY A 179 -1.79 8.08 23.07
CA GLY A 179 -1.60 7.28 24.28
C GLY A 179 -2.35 5.94 24.23
N LEU A 180 -2.52 5.36 23.02
CA LEU A 180 -3.16 4.04 22.89
C LEU A 180 -2.36 3.00 23.68
N PRO A 181 -2.94 2.27 24.64
CA PRO A 181 -2.21 1.37 25.54
C PRO A 181 -1.95 0.01 24.88
N ASP A 182 -1.25 0.00 23.74
CA ASP A 182 -0.83 -1.20 23.03
C ASP A 182 0.69 -1.33 23.05
N PRO A 183 1.26 -2.34 23.72
CA PRO A 183 2.71 -2.52 23.84
C PRO A 183 3.38 -2.86 22.50
N THR A 184 2.62 -3.25 21.49
CA THR A 184 3.18 -3.63 20.17
C THR A 184 3.45 -2.43 19.25
N ILE A 185 3.05 -1.22 19.63
CA ILE A 185 3.22 -0.01 18.81
C ILE A 185 4.70 0.22 18.47
N GLN A 186 5.60 0.08 19.46
CA GLN A 186 7.02 0.29 19.25
C GLN A 186 7.63 -0.79 18.32
N GLU A 187 7.28 -2.05 18.52
CA GLU A 187 7.72 -3.16 17.64
C GLU A 187 7.29 -2.92 16.18
N HIS A 188 6.05 -2.48 15.99
CA HIS A 188 5.53 -2.18 14.65
C HIS A 188 6.19 -0.96 14.01
N TRP A 189 6.55 0.04 14.82
CA TRP A 189 7.36 1.17 14.38
C TRP A 189 8.73 0.69 13.87
N ASP A 190 9.46 -0.06 14.70
CA ASP A 190 10.81 -0.53 14.39
C ASP A 190 10.82 -1.43 13.14
N ASN A 191 9.83 -2.30 13.01
CA ASN A 191 9.64 -3.10 11.81
C ASN A 191 9.34 -2.23 10.57
N GLY A 192 8.54 -1.18 10.71
CA GLY A 192 8.28 -0.20 9.66
C GLY A 192 9.57 0.49 9.19
N VAL A 193 10.40 0.96 10.11
CA VAL A 193 11.70 1.58 9.82
C VAL A 193 12.62 0.59 9.09
N ARG A 194 12.68 -0.67 9.55
CA ARG A 194 13.52 -1.71 8.94
C ARG A 194 13.10 -1.99 7.51
N ILE A 195 11.81 -2.27 7.26
CA ILE A 195 11.28 -2.54 5.92
C ILE A 195 11.54 -1.35 4.98
N TYR A 196 11.31 -0.13 5.45
CA TYR A 196 11.54 1.08 4.66
C TYR A 196 13.00 1.20 4.23
N LYS A 197 13.97 0.99 5.17
CA LYS A 197 15.41 1.02 4.87
C LYS A 197 15.82 -0.05 3.86
N GLU A 198 15.30 -1.28 4.02
CA GLU A 198 15.57 -2.39 3.11
C GLU A 198 15.04 -2.07 1.70
N SER A 199 13.84 -1.52 1.59
CA SER A 199 13.24 -1.13 0.31
C SER A 199 14.04 -0.02 -0.39
N ILE A 200 14.50 1.00 0.34
CA ILE A 200 15.41 2.03 -0.21
C ILE A 200 16.69 1.37 -0.75
N LYS A 201 17.27 0.41 -0.03
CA LYS A 201 18.48 -0.29 -0.45
C LYS A 201 18.27 -1.06 -1.77
N VAL A 202 17.15 -1.78 -1.89
CA VAL A 202 16.78 -2.48 -3.14
C VAL A 202 16.71 -1.50 -4.30
N LEU A 203 15.96 -0.40 -4.15
CA LEU A 203 15.75 0.57 -5.22
C LEU A 203 17.04 1.33 -5.59
N LYS A 204 17.94 1.60 -4.64
CA LYS A 204 19.25 2.19 -4.93
C LYS A 204 20.18 1.24 -5.71
N ALA A 205 20.04 -0.06 -5.55
CA ALA A 205 20.80 -1.06 -6.28
C ALA A 205 20.23 -1.34 -7.68
N SER A 206 18.99 -0.93 -7.96
CA SER A 206 18.30 -1.18 -9.21
C SER A 206 18.79 -0.29 -10.35
N HIS A 207 18.51 -0.71 -11.58
CA HIS A 207 18.80 0.09 -12.77
C HIS A 207 17.97 1.39 -12.82
N TYR A 208 16.80 1.44 -12.18
CA TYR A 208 15.93 2.62 -12.09
C TYR A 208 16.61 3.80 -11.39
N TYR A 209 17.53 3.54 -10.45
CA TYR A 209 18.24 4.61 -9.74
C TYR A 209 19.13 5.46 -10.64
N LYS A 210 19.47 4.98 -11.85
CA LYS A 210 20.20 5.75 -12.86
C LYS A 210 19.31 6.79 -13.56
N GLU A 211 18.01 6.66 -13.50
CA GLU A 211 17.06 7.61 -14.08
C GLU A 211 16.93 8.83 -13.12
N PRO A 212 17.20 10.06 -13.60
CA PRO A 212 17.19 11.24 -12.74
C PRO A 212 15.85 11.50 -12.03
N LYS A 213 14.71 11.22 -12.70
CA LYS A 213 13.37 11.39 -12.15
C LYS A 213 13.13 10.39 -11.02
N PHE A 214 13.44 9.11 -11.22
CA PHE A 214 13.30 8.06 -10.21
C PHE A 214 14.19 8.34 -9.00
N LYS A 215 15.48 8.65 -9.25
CA LYS A 215 16.44 9.01 -8.19
C LYS A 215 15.93 10.15 -7.33
N LYS A 216 15.44 11.25 -7.93
CA LYS A 216 14.87 12.38 -7.20
C LYS A 216 13.71 11.99 -6.31
N LEU A 217 12.81 11.11 -6.78
CA LEU A 217 11.68 10.60 -6.00
C LEU A 217 12.18 9.76 -4.83
N LEU A 218 13.13 8.87 -5.03
CA LEU A 218 13.68 8.03 -3.98
C LEU A 218 14.44 8.85 -2.93
N ASP A 219 15.22 9.86 -3.33
CA ASP A 219 15.91 10.78 -2.40
C ASP A 219 14.92 11.55 -1.50
N ILE A 220 13.74 11.92 -2.05
CA ILE A 220 12.65 12.52 -1.26
C ILE A 220 12.16 11.52 -0.20
N THR A 221 11.93 10.26 -0.56
CA THR A 221 11.44 9.24 0.40
C THR A 221 12.46 8.98 1.49
N GLU A 222 13.76 8.90 1.16
CA GLU A 222 14.84 8.72 2.15
C GLU A 222 14.93 9.90 3.12
N LYS A 223 14.79 11.13 2.63
CA LYS A 223 14.75 12.33 3.48
C LYS A 223 13.61 12.27 4.48
N HIS A 224 12.44 11.79 4.06
CA HIS A 224 11.27 11.69 4.95
C HIS A 224 11.42 10.55 5.97
N LEU A 225 12.07 9.43 5.63
CA LEU A 225 12.41 8.40 6.61
C LEU A 225 13.30 8.98 7.74
N LYS A 226 14.33 9.75 7.40
CA LYS A 226 15.18 10.43 8.40
C LYS A 226 14.35 11.34 9.31
N TYR A 227 13.36 12.04 8.74
CA TYR A 227 12.45 12.87 9.50
C TYR A 227 11.60 12.05 10.47
N PHE A 228 10.98 10.94 10.03
CA PHE A 228 10.22 10.05 10.91
C PHE A 228 11.07 9.56 12.08
N MET A 229 12.29 9.12 11.82
CA MET A 229 13.21 8.67 12.86
C MET A 229 13.56 9.79 13.86
N MET A 230 13.71 11.01 13.39
CA MET A 230 13.99 12.17 14.25
C MET A 230 12.79 12.50 15.14
N VAL A 231 11.59 12.60 14.60
CA VAL A 231 10.41 13.00 15.40
C VAL A 231 9.98 11.92 16.39
N SER A 232 10.34 10.65 16.16
CA SER A 232 10.04 9.56 17.10
C SER A 232 10.80 9.67 18.42
N THR A 233 11.90 10.46 18.48
CA THR A 233 12.67 10.70 19.69
C THR A 233 12.14 11.84 20.54
N PHE A 234 11.13 12.57 20.07
CA PHE A 234 10.51 13.65 20.84
C PHE A 234 9.50 13.06 21.82
N GLU A 235 9.70 13.29 23.10
CA GLU A 235 8.85 12.71 24.16
C GLU A 235 7.59 13.53 24.41
N ASP A 236 7.69 14.88 24.40
CA ASP A 236 6.60 15.77 24.82
C ASP A 236 6.08 16.72 23.72
N LYS A 237 6.60 16.63 22.48
CA LYS A 237 6.21 17.53 21.40
C LYS A 237 5.78 16.76 20.15
N PHE A 238 4.49 16.45 20.09
CA PHE A 238 3.92 15.81 18.93
C PHE A 238 3.61 16.81 17.80
N MET A 239 3.91 16.42 16.57
CA MET A 239 3.68 17.20 15.35
C MET A 239 2.83 16.40 14.34
N PRO A 240 1.57 16.07 14.68
CA PRO A 240 0.76 15.14 13.89
C PRO A 240 0.57 15.60 12.44
N VAL A 241 0.22 16.87 12.23
CA VAL A 241 -0.01 17.43 10.90
C VAL A 241 1.25 17.32 10.02
N VAL A 242 2.43 17.66 10.59
CA VAL A 242 3.68 17.60 9.82
C VAL A 242 4.06 16.17 9.48
N VAL A 243 3.88 15.22 10.40
CA VAL A 243 4.15 13.79 10.16
C VAL A 243 3.26 13.27 9.02
N GLN A 244 1.97 13.61 9.04
CA GLN A 244 1.07 13.25 7.95
C GLN A 244 1.44 13.87 6.60
N GLU A 245 1.79 15.15 6.58
CA GLU A 245 2.25 15.80 5.34
C GLU A 245 3.47 15.10 4.73
N LYS A 246 4.38 14.61 5.59
CA LYS A 246 5.55 13.85 5.12
C LYS A 246 5.16 12.48 4.59
N ALA A 247 4.26 11.77 5.28
CA ALA A 247 3.73 10.50 4.80
C ALA A 247 3.02 10.66 3.44
N ASP A 248 2.13 11.65 3.30
CA ASP A 248 1.45 11.97 2.04
C ASP A 248 2.44 12.26 0.88
N LYS A 249 3.57 12.92 1.19
CA LYS A 249 4.63 13.18 0.18
C LYS A 249 5.36 11.90 -0.23
N VAL A 250 5.59 10.99 0.70
CA VAL A 250 6.16 9.68 0.39
C VAL A 250 5.22 8.89 -0.50
N CYS A 251 3.93 8.79 -0.16
CA CYS A 251 2.95 8.10 -0.99
C CYS A 251 2.95 8.62 -2.44
N LYS A 252 2.87 9.95 -2.63
CA LYS A 252 2.95 10.55 -3.96
C LYS A 252 4.25 10.26 -4.72
N SER A 253 5.36 10.10 -4.01
CA SER A 253 6.64 9.76 -4.62
C SER A 253 6.68 8.27 -4.98
N ALA A 254 6.13 7.40 -4.13
CA ALA A 254 6.03 5.98 -4.37
C ALA A 254 5.09 5.66 -5.55
N ASP A 255 3.92 6.32 -5.64
CA ASP A 255 3.01 6.19 -6.78
C ASP A 255 3.74 6.47 -8.10
N LYS A 256 4.46 7.60 -8.18
CA LYS A 256 5.23 7.97 -9.38
C LYS A 256 6.40 7.01 -9.68
N MET A 257 7.04 6.46 -8.65
CA MET A 257 8.06 5.41 -8.84
C MET A 257 7.41 4.13 -9.37
N GLY A 258 6.22 3.75 -8.86
CA GLY A 258 5.44 2.62 -9.34
C GLY A 258 5.06 2.76 -10.82
N GLU A 259 4.60 3.94 -11.23
CA GLU A 259 4.32 4.25 -12.65
C GLU A 259 5.55 4.05 -13.55
N ILE A 260 6.73 4.56 -13.12
CA ILE A 260 7.99 4.42 -13.87
C ILE A 260 8.37 2.94 -14.01
N VAL A 261 8.31 2.17 -12.91
CA VAL A 261 8.62 0.74 -12.93
C VAL A 261 7.65 0.00 -13.84
N LEU A 262 6.34 0.24 -13.70
CA LEU A 262 5.30 -0.39 -14.52
C LEU A 262 5.51 -0.12 -16.02
N GLU A 263 5.80 1.12 -16.40
CA GLU A 263 6.05 1.49 -17.80
C GLU A 263 7.25 0.76 -18.40
N GLN A 264 8.29 0.48 -17.61
CA GLN A 264 9.50 -0.19 -18.11
C GLN A 264 9.37 -1.72 -18.13
N VAL A 265 8.68 -2.31 -17.16
CA VAL A 265 8.45 -3.76 -17.10
C VAL A 265 7.51 -4.25 -18.21
N THR A 266 6.64 -3.38 -18.70
CA THR A 266 5.62 -3.71 -19.72
C THR A 266 5.99 -3.30 -21.15
N LYS A 267 7.22 -2.78 -21.36
CA LYS A 267 7.82 -2.54 -22.69
C LYS A 267 8.58 -3.77 -23.18
#